data_5a557149fbdd5840223a83b1606bc582
#
_entry.id   5a557149fbdd5840223a83b1606bc582
#
_cell.length_a   1.000
_cell.length_b   1.000
_cell.length_c   1.000
_cell.angle_alpha   90.00
_cell.angle_beta   90.00
_cell.angle_gamma   90.00
#
_symmetry.space_group_name_H-M   'P 1'
#
loop_
_entity.id
_entity.type
_entity.pdbx_description
1 polymer ?
#
loop_
_entity_poly.entity_id
_entity_poly.type
_entity_poly.pdbx_seq_one_letter_code
_entity_poly.pdbx_strand_id
1 'polypeptide(L)'
;GNTPPIEKGLDPSHIAVTDINLQMDSLYYQGNNIRALLHQFELKERSGLEIKSTEGQLQADEKAIRVPSLQIKTANSFLALKATIDWSVTEQNQDGVLNGQFMAEIGKADLFKLIPDMPQEFIQFFPAAPLQVRIGVDGSLSDLKLTTCQVKIPDCFRMEMDGTVKNVLDSLSREGVINLNSDFYKMDFLSSLTDGVVIPSGMNIHGKAGMKGNDLFTETTLSQNEGKVQLNAEYNLLKEAYKADMQISELNLHDFLPADSLFYLSAGKSEAKRS
;
A
#
# COMPACT_ATOMS: atom_id res chain seq x y z
N GLY A 1 -1.50 -18.02 20.34
CA GLY A 1 -1.51 -16.77 21.10
C GLY A 1 -2.67 -16.71 22.06
N ASN A 2 -2.49 -16.08 23.23
CA ASN A 2 -3.54 -15.97 24.26
C ASN A 2 -4.50 -14.77 24.04
N THR A 3 -4.51 -14.20 22.85
CA THR A 3 -5.45 -13.12 22.51
C THR A 3 -6.79 -13.72 22.08
N PRO A 4 -7.93 -13.23 22.58
CA PRO A 4 -9.23 -13.72 22.10
C PRO A 4 -9.42 -13.36 20.62
N PRO A 5 -10.12 -14.18 19.84
CA PRO A 5 -10.42 -13.88 18.46
C PRO A 5 -11.29 -12.62 18.34
N ILE A 6 -11.05 -11.83 17.30
CA ILE A 6 -11.90 -10.67 16.99
C ILE A 6 -13.28 -11.13 16.52
N GLU A 7 -14.32 -10.37 16.85
CA GLU A 7 -15.70 -10.74 16.55
C GLU A 7 -16.08 -10.54 15.08
N LYS A 8 -15.47 -9.56 14.40
CA LYS A 8 -15.77 -9.20 13.01
C LYS A 8 -14.50 -9.02 12.20
N GLY A 9 -14.58 -9.37 10.92
CA GLY A 9 -13.48 -9.23 9.98
C GLY A 9 -12.50 -10.40 10.01
N LEU A 10 -11.47 -10.31 9.16
CA LEU A 10 -10.41 -11.30 9.08
C LEU A 10 -9.48 -11.18 10.28
N ASP A 11 -9.33 -12.26 11.02
CA ASP A 11 -8.37 -12.35 12.13
C ASP A 11 -7.16 -13.18 11.70
N PRO A 12 -6.02 -12.55 11.37
CA PRO A 12 -4.84 -13.29 10.92
C PRO A 12 -4.26 -14.24 11.98
N SER A 13 -4.59 -14.00 13.28
CA SER A 13 -4.11 -14.82 14.39
C SER A 13 -5.02 -16.03 14.65
N HIS A 14 -6.26 -16.00 14.15
CA HIS A 14 -7.29 -17.04 14.39
C HIS A 14 -8.06 -17.33 13.11
N ILE A 15 -7.35 -17.70 12.05
CA ILE A 15 -7.97 -18.07 10.77
C ILE A 15 -8.77 -19.37 10.96
N ALA A 16 -10.05 -19.32 10.63
CA ALA A 16 -10.94 -20.49 10.65
C ALA A 16 -11.58 -20.66 9.27
N VAL A 17 -11.23 -21.73 8.60
CA VAL A 17 -11.69 -22.03 7.24
C VAL A 17 -12.60 -23.23 7.20
N THR A 18 -13.60 -23.17 6.33
CA THR A 18 -14.55 -24.24 6.03
C THR A 18 -14.72 -24.38 4.52
N ASP A 19 -15.44 -25.39 4.10
CA ASP A 19 -15.80 -25.65 2.70
C ASP A 19 -14.55 -25.66 1.77
N ILE A 20 -13.50 -26.35 2.22
CA ILE A 20 -12.26 -26.44 1.46
C ILE A 20 -12.45 -27.44 0.30
N ASN A 21 -12.24 -26.94 -0.92
CA ASN A 21 -12.16 -27.76 -2.12
C ASN A 21 -10.83 -27.49 -2.81
N LEU A 22 -10.03 -28.54 -3.03
CA LEU A 22 -8.70 -28.44 -3.64
C LEU A 22 -8.61 -29.42 -4.81
N GLN A 23 -8.35 -28.92 -6.01
CA GLN A 23 -8.03 -29.70 -7.20
C GLN A 23 -6.66 -29.30 -7.72
N MET A 24 -5.79 -30.27 -7.82
CA MET A 24 -4.45 -30.11 -8.35
C MET A 24 -4.28 -31.04 -9.56
N ASP A 25 -3.85 -30.49 -10.69
CA ASP A 25 -3.60 -31.30 -11.88
C ASP A 25 -2.29 -32.08 -11.76
N SER A 26 -1.30 -31.50 -11.11
CA SER A 26 -0.03 -32.16 -10.87
C SER A 26 0.67 -31.64 -9.61
N LEU A 27 1.26 -32.55 -8.88
CA LEU A 27 2.23 -32.27 -7.85
C LEU A 27 3.47 -33.14 -8.12
N TYR A 28 4.57 -32.47 -8.42
CA TYR A 28 5.86 -33.13 -8.57
C TYR A 28 6.76 -32.75 -7.40
N TYR A 29 7.35 -33.74 -6.79
CA TYR A 29 8.30 -33.57 -5.71
C TYR A 29 9.48 -34.54 -5.87
N GLN A 30 10.70 -34.01 -6.02
CA GLN A 30 11.92 -34.80 -6.07
C GLN A 30 13.08 -33.99 -5.45
N GLY A 31 13.55 -34.41 -4.29
CA GLY A 31 14.56 -33.67 -3.54
C GLY A 31 14.07 -32.24 -3.22
N ASN A 32 14.82 -31.26 -3.67
CA ASN A 32 14.46 -29.83 -3.49
C ASN A 32 13.58 -29.25 -4.60
N ASN A 33 13.25 -30.10 -5.61
CA ASN A 33 12.40 -29.64 -6.71
C ASN A 33 10.93 -29.91 -6.42
N ILE A 34 10.15 -28.84 -6.41
CA ILE A 34 8.70 -28.85 -6.22
C ILE A 34 8.07 -28.15 -7.42
N ARG A 35 7.06 -28.78 -8.01
CA ARG A 35 6.18 -28.14 -8.99
C ARG A 35 4.75 -28.50 -8.63
N ALA A 36 3.91 -27.49 -8.51
CA ALA A 36 2.50 -27.68 -8.26
C ALA A 36 1.70 -26.85 -9.26
N LEU A 37 0.75 -27.50 -9.91
CA LEU A 37 -0.23 -26.87 -10.78
C LEU A 37 -1.58 -26.92 -10.07
N LEU A 38 -1.98 -25.80 -9.53
CA LEU A 38 -3.24 -25.60 -8.87
C LEU A 38 -4.29 -25.26 -9.91
N HIS A 39 -5.29 -26.11 -10.04
CA HIS A 39 -6.40 -25.92 -10.97
C HIS A 39 -7.57 -25.20 -10.32
N GLN A 40 -7.88 -25.58 -9.07
CA GLN A 40 -8.94 -24.96 -8.31
C GLN A 40 -8.65 -25.09 -6.81
N PHE A 41 -8.78 -23.98 -6.10
CA PHE A 41 -8.82 -23.98 -4.65
C PHE A 41 -9.90 -23.02 -4.18
N GLU A 42 -10.79 -23.51 -3.35
CA GLU A 42 -11.93 -22.79 -2.78
C GLU A 42 -11.90 -22.93 -1.28
N LEU A 43 -12.33 -21.90 -0.59
CA LEU A 43 -12.56 -21.95 0.85
C LEU A 43 -13.48 -20.83 1.31
N LYS A 44 -14.08 -21.01 2.47
CA LYS A 44 -14.76 -19.95 3.23
C LYS A 44 -14.02 -19.69 4.53
N GLU A 45 -13.81 -18.43 4.83
CA GLU A 45 -13.24 -17.99 6.10
C GLU A 45 -14.36 -17.44 7.00
N ARG A 46 -14.20 -17.57 8.31
CA ARG A 46 -15.20 -17.17 9.33
C ARG A 46 -15.68 -15.73 9.20
N SER A 47 -14.84 -14.79 8.74
CA SER A 47 -15.23 -13.40 8.44
C SER A 47 -16.27 -13.26 7.33
N GLY A 48 -16.58 -14.37 6.63
CA GLY A 48 -17.42 -14.39 5.44
C GLY A 48 -16.65 -14.09 4.15
N LEU A 49 -15.32 -13.98 4.20
CA LEU A 49 -14.51 -13.96 3.00
C LEU A 49 -14.55 -15.35 2.35
N GLU A 50 -14.88 -15.39 1.06
CA GLU A 50 -15.02 -16.64 0.32
C GLU A 50 -14.15 -16.58 -0.93
N ILE A 51 -13.14 -17.46 -1.00
CA ILE A 51 -12.36 -17.68 -2.20
C ILE A 51 -13.18 -18.64 -3.09
N LYS A 52 -13.57 -18.16 -4.25
CA LYS A 52 -14.37 -18.86 -5.24
C LYS A 52 -13.54 -19.69 -6.21
N SER A 53 -12.34 -19.22 -6.53
CA SER A 53 -11.35 -19.96 -7.28
C SER A 53 -9.95 -19.43 -7.03
N THR A 54 -9.00 -20.35 -7.05
CA THR A 54 -7.58 -20.02 -7.13
C THR A 54 -6.96 -20.94 -8.17
N GLU A 55 -6.32 -20.33 -9.14
CA GLU A 55 -5.60 -21.03 -10.22
C GLU A 55 -4.15 -20.54 -10.25
N GLY A 56 -3.21 -21.45 -10.45
CA GLY A 56 -1.82 -21.00 -10.52
C GLY A 56 -0.78 -22.09 -10.54
N GLN A 57 0.45 -21.63 -10.65
CA GLN A 57 1.62 -22.49 -10.67
C GLN A 57 2.61 -22.05 -9.61
N LEU A 58 3.14 -23.02 -8.88
CA LEU A 58 4.25 -22.86 -7.95
C LEU A 58 5.39 -23.77 -8.37
N GLN A 59 6.58 -23.23 -8.42
CA GLN A 59 7.81 -23.96 -8.69
C GLN A 59 8.85 -23.58 -7.64
N ALA A 60 9.52 -24.54 -7.07
CA ALA A 60 10.68 -24.30 -6.21
C ALA A 60 11.77 -25.28 -6.60
N ASP A 61 13.00 -24.83 -6.57
CA ASP A 61 14.20 -25.63 -6.77
C ASP A 61 15.30 -25.20 -5.80
N GLU A 62 16.53 -25.68 -5.98
CA GLU A 62 17.66 -25.33 -5.12
C GLU A 62 18.06 -23.84 -5.17
N LYS A 63 17.58 -23.10 -6.17
CA LYS A 63 17.97 -21.71 -6.41
C LYS A 63 16.88 -20.72 -6.04
N ALA A 64 15.60 -21.02 -6.35
CA ALA A 64 14.56 -20.05 -6.27
C ALA A 64 13.16 -20.65 -6.04
N ILE A 65 12.27 -19.83 -5.50
CA ILE A 65 10.81 -20.00 -5.60
C ILE A 65 10.32 -19.14 -6.77
N ARG A 66 9.47 -19.73 -7.61
CA ARG A 66 8.81 -19.05 -8.72
C ARG A 66 7.32 -19.27 -8.65
N VAL A 67 6.58 -18.21 -8.83
CA VAL A 67 5.14 -18.20 -9.02
C VAL A 67 4.89 -17.61 -10.42
N PRO A 68 4.94 -18.40 -11.49
CA PRO A 68 4.76 -17.92 -12.87
C PRO A 68 3.40 -17.24 -13.07
N SER A 69 2.39 -17.74 -12.37
CA SER A 69 1.06 -17.13 -12.31
C SER A 69 0.31 -17.65 -11.09
N LEU A 70 -0.37 -16.77 -10.41
CA LEU A 70 -1.36 -17.09 -9.38
C LEU A 70 -2.51 -16.11 -9.53
N GLN A 71 -3.73 -16.62 -9.61
CA GLN A 71 -4.95 -15.82 -9.66
C GLN A 71 -5.90 -16.29 -8.57
N ILE A 72 -6.47 -15.35 -7.84
CA ILE A 72 -7.43 -15.60 -6.77
C ILE A 72 -8.68 -14.77 -7.08
N LYS A 73 -9.84 -15.40 -7.03
CA LYS A 73 -11.14 -14.76 -7.22
C LYS A 73 -12.03 -14.99 -6.00
N THR A 74 -12.66 -13.94 -5.58
CA THR A 74 -13.77 -13.98 -4.62
C THR A 74 -15.07 -13.62 -5.37
N ALA A 75 -16.15 -13.39 -4.63
CA ALA A 75 -17.39 -12.87 -5.25
C ALA A 75 -17.24 -11.42 -5.75
N ASN A 76 -16.38 -10.62 -5.15
CA ASN A 76 -16.29 -9.18 -5.41
C ASN A 76 -14.86 -8.70 -5.73
N SER A 77 -13.87 -9.59 -5.69
CA SER A 77 -12.47 -9.20 -5.83
C SER A 77 -11.71 -10.16 -6.72
N PHE A 78 -10.63 -9.62 -7.31
CA PHE A 78 -9.67 -10.36 -8.12
C PHE A 78 -8.25 -9.98 -7.71
N LEU A 79 -7.38 -10.97 -7.55
CA LEU A 79 -5.95 -10.78 -7.30
C LEU A 79 -5.13 -11.61 -8.29
N ALA A 80 -4.01 -11.06 -8.71
CA ALA A 80 -3.03 -11.75 -9.53
C ALA A 80 -1.62 -11.48 -9.02
N LEU A 81 -0.80 -12.54 -8.99
CA LEU A 81 0.59 -12.49 -8.55
C LEU A 81 1.47 -13.24 -9.55
N LYS A 82 2.63 -12.64 -9.86
CA LYS A 82 3.78 -13.28 -10.45
C LYS A 82 4.99 -12.94 -9.61
N ALA A 83 5.83 -13.92 -9.29
CA ALA A 83 7.02 -13.64 -8.48
C ALA A 83 8.13 -14.66 -8.79
N THR A 84 9.36 -14.19 -8.64
CA THR A 84 10.58 -15.01 -8.57
C THR A 84 11.41 -14.48 -7.40
N ILE A 85 11.82 -15.36 -6.51
CA ILE A 85 12.62 -15.03 -5.33
C ILE A 85 13.73 -16.08 -5.24
N ASP A 86 14.98 -15.65 -5.41
CA ASP A 86 16.14 -16.52 -5.18
C ASP A 86 16.32 -16.76 -3.69
N TRP A 87 16.68 -17.99 -3.30
CA TRP A 87 16.95 -18.30 -1.90
C TRP A 87 18.08 -17.46 -1.30
N SER A 88 19.06 -17.07 -2.14
CA SER A 88 20.17 -16.21 -1.75
C SER A 88 19.73 -14.80 -1.28
N VAL A 89 18.50 -14.38 -1.56
CA VAL A 89 17.92 -13.14 -0.98
C VAL A 89 17.95 -13.16 0.56
N THR A 90 17.85 -14.35 1.17
CA THR A 90 17.84 -14.50 2.63
C THR A 90 19.24 -14.76 3.22
N GLU A 91 20.26 -14.93 2.38
CA GLU A 91 21.62 -15.22 2.81
C GLU A 91 22.44 -13.93 2.94
N GLN A 92 23.20 -13.82 4.03
CA GLN A 92 24.11 -12.69 4.20
C GLN A 92 25.19 -12.70 3.11
N ASN A 93 25.45 -11.55 2.51
CA ASN A 93 26.46 -11.31 1.45
C ASN A 93 26.16 -11.96 0.09
N GLN A 94 24.95 -12.32 -0.21
CA GLN A 94 24.53 -12.76 -1.55
C GLN A 94 23.46 -11.83 -2.13
N ASP A 95 23.64 -11.46 -3.39
CA ASP A 95 22.70 -10.65 -4.15
C ASP A 95 21.69 -11.55 -4.90
N GLY A 96 20.74 -12.10 -4.15
CA GLY A 96 19.64 -12.84 -4.77
C GLY A 96 18.67 -11.94 -5.50
N VAL A 97 18.14 -12.41 -6.60
CA VAL A 97 17.14 -11.70 -7.39
C VAL A 97 15.76 -11.83 -6.76
N LEU A 98 15.07 -10.70 -6.70
CA LEU A 98 13.68 -10.58 -6.32
C LEU A 98 12.94 -9.83 -7.43
N ASN A 99 11.99 -10.51 -8.06
CA ASN A 99 11.11 -9.91 -9.05
C ASN A 99 9.67 -10.26 -8.71
N GLY A 100 8.78 -9.27 -8.71
CA GLY A 100 7.39 -9.49 -8.36
C GLY A 100 6.46 -8.49 -9.04
N GLN A 101 5.28 -8.99 -9.42
CA GLN A 101 4.17 -8.19 -9.91
C GLN A 101 2.91 -8.64 -9.19
N PHE A 102 2.26 -7.71 -8.52
CA PHE A 102 0.99 -7.91 -7.85
C PHE A 102 -0.06 -6.97 -8.41
N MET A 103 -1.25 -7.49 -8.63
CA MET A 103 -2.42 -6.72 -9.04
C MET A 103 -3.62 -7.18 -8.22
N ALA A 104 -4.41 -6.24 -7.73
CA ALA A 104 -5.66 -6.51 -7.04
C ALA A 104 -6.75 -5.53 -7.45
N GLU A 105 -7.95 -6.04 -7.58
CA GLU A 105 -9.20 -5.28 -7.64
C GLU A 105 -10.05 -5.76 -6.47
N ILE A 106 -10.22 -4.93 -5.45
CA ILE A 106 -10.87 -5.31 -4.20
C ILE A 106 -12.22 -4.60 -4.12
N GLY A 107 -13.29 -5.38 -4.23
CA GLY A 107 -14.65 -4.87 -4.11
C GLY A 107 -14.97 -4.45 -2.67
N LYS A 108 -15.84 -3.45 -2.54
CA LYS A 108 -16.27 -2.88 -1.25
C LYS A 108 -16.66 -3.95 -0.21
N ALA A 109 -17.43 -4.96 -0.62
CA ALA A 109 -17.90 -6.00 0.30
C ALA A 109 -16.77 -6.85 0.88
N ASP A 110 -15.73 -7.14 0.12
CA ASP A 110 -14.58 -7.91 0.60
C ASP A 110 -13.59 -7.03 1.35
N LEU A 111 -13.43 -5.76 0.94
CA LEU A 111 -12.57 -4.81 1.64
C LEU A 111 -12.97 -4.69 3.13
N PHE A 112 -14.27 -4.57 3.42
CA PHE A 112 -14.76 -4.45 4.81
C PHE A 112 -14.82 -5.76 5.58
N LYS A 113 -14.58 -6.90 4.93
CA LYS A 113 -14.26 -8.15 5.63
C LYS A 113 -12.78 -8.23 6.03
N LEU A 114 -11.91 -7.58 5.27
CA LEU A 114 -10.46 -7.52 5.56
C LEU A 114 -10.12 -6.48 6.62
N ILE A 115 -10.85 -5.36 6.65
CA ILE A 115 -10.63 -4.25 7.58
C ILE A 115 -11.83 -4.18 8.53
N PRO A 116 -11.74 -4.81 9.72
CA PRO A 116 -12.79 -4.73 10.72
C PRO A 116 -12.87 -3.33 11.35
N ASP A 117 -13.97 -3.07 12.04
CA ASP A 117 -14.18 -1.91 12.93
C ASP A 117 -14.20 -0.54 12.25
N MET A 118 -14.60 -0.47 10.97
CA MET A 118 -14.85 0.80 10.31
C MET A 118 -16.21 1.40 10.73
N PRO A 119 -16.29 2.74 10.92
CA PRO A 119 -17.55 3.42 11.19
C PRO A 119 -18.60 3.12 10.12
N GLN A 120 -19.86 2.95 10.54
CA GLN A 120 -20.95 2.62 9.60
C GLN A 120 -21.14 3.71 8.53
N GLU A 121 -20.96 4.97 8.89
CA GLU A 121 -21.02 6.09 7.94
C GLU A 121 -19.93 5.98 6.87
N PHE A 122 -18.69 5.65 7.27
CA PHE A 122 -17.62 5.40 6.32
C PHE A 122 -17.96 4.27 5.35
N ILE A 123 -18.46 3.14 5.88
CA ILE A 123 -18.89 2.01 5.05
C ILE A 123 -20.01 2.43 4.09
N GLN A 124 -20.98 3.19 4.55
CA GLN A 124 -22.12 3.62 3.75
C GLN A 124 -21.69 4.50 2.57
N PHE A 125 -20.85 5.49 2.82
CA PHE A 125 -20.40 6.48 1.82
C PHE A 125 -19.20 6.02 1.00
N PHE A 126 -18.56 4.91 1.38
CA PHE A 126 -17.45 4.38 0.59
C PHE A 126 -17.88 4.05 -0.85
N PRO A 127 -17.07 4.40 -1.86
CA PRO A 127 -17.39 4.19 -3.27
C PRO A 127 -17.76 2.74 -3.60
N ALA A 128 -18.65 2.57 -4.57
CA ALA A 128 -19.00 1.25 -5.11
C ALA A 128 -17.89 0.71 -6.03
N ALA A 129 -17.09 1.59 -6.62
CA ALA A 129 -15.97 1.22 -7.47
C ALA A 129 -14.89 0.46 -6.66
N PRO A 130 -14.25 -0.58 -7.22
CA PRO A 130 -13.26 -1.35 -6.52
C PRO A 130 -11.98 -0.55 -6.24
N LEU A 131 -11.34 -0.83 -5.11
CA LEU A 131 -9.98 -0.40 -4.84
C LEU A 131 -9.04 -1.20 -5.75
N GLN A 132 -8.29 -0.51 -6.58
CA GLN A 132 -7.33 -1.10 -7.50
C GLN A 132 -5.91 -0.86 -7.00
N VAL A 133 -5.13 -1.93 -6.92
CA VAL A 133 -3.73 -1.92 -6.47
C VAL A 133 -2.86 -2.60 -7.52
N ARG A 134 -1.74 -1.98 -7.86
CA ARG A 134 -0.70 -2.58 -8.71
C ARG A 134 0.64 -2.31 -8.07
N ILE A 135 1.44 -3.35 -7.88
CA ILE A 135 2.78 -3.24 -7.30
C ILE A 135 3.73 -4.06 -8.17
N GLY A 136 4.85 -3.46 -8.53
CA GLY A 136 5.95 -4.10 -9.22
C GLY A 136 7.26 -3.85 -8.49
N VAL A 137 8.02 -4.89 -8.23
CA VAL A 137 9.36 -4.81 -7.64
C VAL A 137 10.34 -5.60 -8.49
N ASP A 138 11.57 -5.10 -8.59
CA ASP A 138 12.64 -5.74 -9.33
C ASP A 138 14.01 -5.40 -8.74
N GLY A 139 14.92 -6.36 -8.71
CA GLY A 139 16.28 -6.14 -8.23
C GLY A 139 16.74 -7.16 -7.21
N SER A 140 17.55 -6.72 -6.25
CA SER A 140 18.07 -7.50 -5.15
C SER A 140 17.92 -6.72 -3.83
N LEU A 141 18.27 -7.31 -2.71
CA LEU A 141 18.25 -6.58 -1.42
C LEU A 141 19.36 -5.52 -1.31
N SER A 142 20.38 -5.57 -2.18
CA SER A 142 21.39 -4.51 -2.29
C SER A 142 20.95 -3.37 -3.21
N ASP A 143 20.06 -3.62 -4.18
CA ASP A 143 19.50 -2.61 -5.09
C ASP A 143 18.09 -3.03 -5.54
N LEU A 144 17.09 -2.65 -4.75
CA LEU A 144 15.68 -2.97 -4.98
C LEU A 144 14.96 -1.77 -5.60
N LYS A 145 14.27 -1.99 -6.69
CA LYS A 145 13.42 -1.00 -7.37
C LYS A 145 11.96 -1.30 -7.15
N LEU A 146 11.23 -0.30 -6.70
CA LEU A 146 9.78 -0.22 -6.81
C LEU A 146 9.45 0.32 -8.20
N THR A 147 9.19 -0.59 -9.15
CA THR A 147 8.99 -0.23 -10.57
C THR A 147 7.61 0.34 -10.83
N THR A 148 6.65 -0.04 -10.00
CA THR A 148 5.26 0.43 -10.05
C THR A 148 4.67 0.27 -8.66
N CYS A 149 4.02 1.31 -8.16
CA CYS A 149 3.07 1.20 -7.07
C CYS A 149 1.92 2.16 -7.38
N GLN A 150 0.78 1.62 -7.74
CA GLN A 150 -0.41 2.39 -8.06
C GLN A 150 -1.55 1.93 -7.15
N VAL A 151 -2.18 2.88 -6.48
CA VAL A 151 -3.38 2.65 -5.68
C VAL A 151 -4.44 3.65 -6.15
N LYS A 152 -5.61 3.17 -6.52
CA LYS A 152 -6.70 4.06 -6.96
C LYS A 152 -8.07 3.50 -6.64
N ILE A 153 -9.01 4.41 -6.41
CA ILE A 153 -10.43 4.15 -6.56
C ILE A 153 -10.90 5.04 -7.71
N PRO A 154 -11.46 4.47 -8.80
CA PRO A 154 -11.96 5.25 -9.93
C PRO A 154 -12.84 6.42 -9.47
N ASP A 155 -12.67 7.58 -10.08
CA ASP A 155 -13.35 8.84 -9.78
C ASP A 155 -13.14 9.43 -8.37
N CYS A 156 -12.37 8.76 -7.49
CA CYS A 156 -12.12 9.23 -6.14
C CYS A 156 -10.68 9.69 -5.94
N PHE A 157 -9.72 8.83 -6.16
CA PHE A 157 -8.30 9.20 -6.08
C PHE A 157 -7.42 8.27 -6.91
N ARG A 158 -6.23 8.76 -7.22
CA ARG A 158 -5.11 8.00 -7.80
C ARG A 158 -3.85 8.37 -7.06
N MET A 159 -3.09 7.37 -6.67
CA MET A 159 -1.77 7.51 -6.07
C MET A 159 -0.79 6.62 -6.82
N GLU A 160 0.35 7.18 -7.19
CA GLU A 160 1.43 6.50 -7.87
C GLU A 160 2.73 6.74 -7.13
N MET A 161 3.49 5.68 -6.96
CA MET A 161 4.80 5.72 -6.35
C MET A 161 5.78 4.89 -7.17
N ASP A 162 7.03 5.35 -7.23
CA ASP A 162 8.17 4.61 -7.72
C ASP A 162 9.41 4.97 -6.89
N GLY A 163 10.44 4.16 -6.97
CA GLY A 163 11.64 4.45 -6.21
C GLY A 163 12.64 3.33 -6.17
N THR A 164 13.69 3.55 -5.39
CA THR A 164 14.76 2.57 -5.17
C THR A 164 15.14 2.53 -3.70
N VAL A 165 15.50 1.36 -3.23
CA VAL A 165 16.09 1.17 -1.89
C VAL A 165 17.32 0.30 -2.03
N LYS A 166 18.46 0.78 -1.54
CA LYS A 166 19.74 0.04 -1.51
C LYS A 166 20.02 -0.47 -0.11
N ASN A 167 20.75 -1.58 -0.03
CA ASN A 167 21.22 -2.18 1.21
C ASN A 167 20.09 -2.39 2.23
N VAL A 168 18.98 -2.99 1.81
CA VAL A 168 17.75 -3.12 2.61
C VAL A 168 18.00 -3.73 3.99
N LEU A 169 18.94 -4.69 4.08
CA LEU A 169 19.26 -5.40 5.32
C LEU A 169 20.28 -4.68 6.23
N ASP A 170 21.00 -3.70 5.70
CA ASP A 170 22.00 -2.96 6.48
C ASP A 170 21.48 -1.58 6.87
N SER A 171 21.07 -1.43 8.12
CA SER A 171 20.49 -0.19 8.64
C SER A 171 21.45 1.01 8.60
N LEU A 172 22.76 0.79 8.60
CA LEU A 172 23.77 1.86 8.58
C LEU A 172 24.06 2.39 7.19
N SER A 173 24.03 1.50 6.19
CA SER A 173 24.28 1.87 4.77
C SER A 173 23.01 1.92 3.93
N ARG A 174 21.85 1.72 4.53
CA ARG A 174 20.56 1.78 3.83
C ARG A 174 20.35 3.17 3.21
N GLU A 175 20.02 3.17 1.95
CA GLU A 175 19.72 4.38 1.19
C GLU A 175 18.52 4.13 0.29
N GLY A 176 17.59 5.08 0.22
CA GLY A 176 16.43 4.92 -0.65
C GLY A 176 15.70 6.23 -0.89
N VAL A 177 15.02 6.28 -2.02
CA VAL A 177 14.13 7.38 -2.39
C VAL A 177 12.88 6.80 -3.01
N ILE A 178 11.73 7.32 -2.58
CA ILE A 178 10.41 7.04 -3.15
C ILE A 178 9.83 8.36 -3.64
N ASN A 179 9.42 8.40 -4.89
CA ASN A 179 8.63 9.48 -5.45
C ASN A 179 7.15 9.16 -5.26
N LEU A 180 6.36 10.18 -4.98
CA LEU A 180 4.92 10.10 -4.78
C LEU A 180 4.23 11.10 -5.71
N ASN A 181 3.18 10.66 -6.37
CA ASN A 181 2.24 11.50 -7.08
C ASN A 181 0.82 11.06 -6.77
N SER A 182 -0.04 11.98 -6.35
CA SER A 182 -1.41 11.67 -5.93
C SER A 182 -2.37 12.74 -6.40
N ASP A 183 -3.49 12.33 -6.96
CA ASP A 183 -4.60 13.19 -7.37
C ASP A 183 -5.87 12.78 -6.63
N PHE A 184 -6.58 13.75 -6.08
CA PHE A 184 -7.80 13.55 -5.31
C PHE A 184 -8.98 14.22 -6.00
N TYR A 185 -10.08 13.49 -6.16
CA TYR A 185 -11.26 13.96 -6.88
C TYR A 185 -12.50 14.01 -5.96
N LYS A 186 -13.00 12.85 -5.53
CA LYS A 186 -14.20 12.71 -4.69
C LYS A 186 -13.87 11.94 -3.42
N MET A 187 -13.50 12.67 -2.37
CA MET A 187 -13.03 12.09 -1.10
C MET A 187 -14.04 12.26 0.05
N ASP A 188 -15.28 12.62 -0.24
CA ASP A 188 -16.32 12.89 0.77
C ASP A 188 -16.56 11.71 1.73
N PHE A 189 -16.30 10.48 1.28
CA PHE A 189 -16.42 9.28 2.10
C PHE A 189 -15.46 9.24 3.30
N LEU A 190 -14.39 10.05 3.28
CA LEU A 190 -13.47 10.18 4.42
C LEU A 190 -13.99 11.14 5.50
N SER A 191 -15.00 11.94 5.23
CA SER A 191 -15.48 12.98 6.17
C SER A 191 -15.87 12.44 7.54
N SER A 192 -16.35 11.20 7.59
CA SER A 192 -16.67 10.51 8.86
C SER A 192 -15.44 10.08 9.69
N LEU A 193 -14.24 10.14 9.12
CA LEU A 193 -12.97 9.77 9.79
C LEU A 193 -12.12 10.99 10.16
N THR A 194 -12.48 12.19 9.72
CA THR A 194 -11.59 13.37 9.72
C THR A 194 -12.07 14.54 10.57
N ASP A 195 -13.06 14.33 11.46
CA ASP A 195 -13.57 15.36 12.39
C ASP A 195 -13.85 16.73 11.72
N GLY A 196 -14.45 16.71 10.53
CA GLY A 196 -14.80 17.93 9.80
C GLY A 196 -13.73 18.45 8.85
N VAL A 197 -12.55 17.84 8.78
CA VAL A 197 -11.56 18.11 7.72
C VAL A 197 -11.97 17.37 6.46
N VAL A 198 -12.00 18.04 5.34
CA VAL A 198 -12.28 17.44 4.04
C VAL A 198 -11.05 17.47 3.13
N ILE A 199 -10.97 16.52 2.22
CA ILE A 199 -9.98 16.53 1.14
C ILE A 199 -10.68 17.14 -0.07
N PRO A 200 -10.32 18.39 -0.47
CA PRO A 200 -11.02 19.06 -1.54
C PRO A 200 -10.77 18.40 -2.90
N SER A 201 -11.79 18.43 -3.76
CA SER A 201 -11.66 17.95 -5.13
C SER A 201 -10.63 18.75 -5.91
N GLY A 202 -9.81 18.07 -6.70
CA GLY A 202 -8.72 18.68 -7.48
C GLY A 202 -7.44 18.93 -6.69
N MET A 203 -7.39 18.55 -5.41
CA MET A 203 -6.14 18.54 -4.66
C MET A 203 -5.18 17.52 -5.24
N ASN A 204 -3.90 17.88 -5.32
CA ASN A 204 -2.84 16.93 -5.62
C ASN A 204 -1.68 17.05 -4.63
N ILE A 205 -0.98 15.95 -4.46
CA ILE A 205 0.26 15.88 -3.67
C ILE A 205 1.31 15.25 -4.54
N HIS A 206 2.44 15.90 -4.70
CA HIS A 206 3.61 15.30 -5.31
C HIS A 206 4.86 15.59 -4.48
N GLY A 207 5.80 14.66 -4.50
CA GLY A 207 7.02 14.84 -3.75
C GLY A 207 7.88 13.59 -3.75
N LYS A 208 8.91 13.66 -2.95
CA LYS A 208 9.79 12.53 -2.67
C LYS A 208 10.04 12.42 -1.18
N ALA A 209 10.20 11.20 -0.71
CA ALA A 209 10.69 10.89 0.62
C ALA A 209 11.82 9.87 0.52
N GLY A 210 12.76 9.94 1.41
CA GLY A 210 13.89 9.02 1.36
C GLY A 210 14.60 8.90 2.69
N MET A 211 15.62 8.05 2.66
CA MET A 211 16.50 7.80 3.78
C MET A 211 17.93 7.61 3.31
N LYS A 212 18.87 7.98 4.18
CA LYS A 212 20.29 7.67 4.04
C LYS A 212 20.88 7.35 5.41
N GLY A 213 21.12 6.08 5.66
CA GLY A 213 21.43 5.59 7.01
C GLY A 213 20.30 5.94 7.98
N ASN A 214 20.59 6.79 8.96
CA ASN A 214 19.64 7.23 9.98
C ASN A 214 18.95 8.58 9.65
N ASP A 215 19.27 9.20 8.53
CA ASP A 215 18.67 10.45 8.11
C ASP A 215 17.49 10.18 7.17
N LEU A 216 16.32 10.64 7.57
CA LEU A 216 15.10 10.65 6.76
C LEU A 216 14.91 12.04 6.20
N PHE A 217 14.39 12.14 4.99
CA PHE A 217 14.04 13.41 4.39
C PHE A 217 12.75 13.33 3.59
N THR A 218 12.07 14.45 3.45
CA THR A 218 10.95 14.60 2.51
C THR A 218 10.96 16.00 1.89
N GLU A 219 10.61 16.05 0.61
CA GLU A 219 10.31 17.26 -0.14
C GLU A 219 8.95 17.03 -0.79
N THR A 220 7.91 17.71 -0.29
CA THR A 220 6.53 17.46 -0.69
C THR A 220 5.83 18.77 -1.00
N THR A 221 5.04 18.76 -2.06
CA THR A 221 4.17 19.86 -2.45
C THR A 221 2.74 19.36 -2.50
N LEU A 222 1.85 20.04 -1.77
CA LEU A 222 0.41 19.95 -1.91
C LEU A 222 -0.07 21.15 -2.72
N SER A 223 -0.94 20.93 -3.69
CA SER A 223 -1.56 21.99 -4.48
C SER A 223 -3.09 21.81 -4.47
N GLN A 224 -3.79 22.95 -4.37
CA GLN A 224 -5.24 23.03 -4.41
C GLN A 224 -5.66 24.34 -5.06
N ASN A 225 -6.26 24.29 -6.25
CA ASN A 225 -6.52 25.49 -7.06
C ASN A 225 -5.22 26.31 -7.25
N GLU A 226 -5.20 27.57 -6.81
CA GLU A 226 -4.01 28.43 -6.80
C GLU A 226 -3.16 28.24 -5.54
N GLY A 227 -3.72 27.60 -4.52
CA GLY A 227 -3.08 27.36 -3.23
C GLY A 227 -2.01 26.29 -3.26
N LYS A 228 -0.92 26.52 -2.53
CA LYS A 228 0.24 25.64 -2.48
C LYS A 228 0.84 25.56 -1.08
N VAL A 229 1.16 24.35 -0.65
CA VAL A 229 1.95 24.08 0.56
C VAL A 229 3.20 23.31 0.12
N GLN A 230 4.37 23.84 0.42
CA GLN A 230 5.66 23.16 0.23
C GLN A 230 6.22 22.80 1.59
N LEU A 231 6.59 21.54 1.77
CA LEU A 231 7.22 21.02 2.99
C LEU A 231 8.53 20.37 2.64
N ASN A 232 9.61 20.85 3.27
CA ASN A 232 10.91 20.20 3.28
C ASN A 232 11.21 19.82 4.73
N ALA A 233 11.42 18.54 5.01
CA ALA A 233 11.70 18.10 6.37
C ALA A 233 12.80 17.03 6.37
N GLU A 234 13.60 17.07 7.43
CA GLU A 234 14.66 16.13 7.74
C GLU A 234 14.48 15.62 9.16
N TYR A 235 14.74 14.35 9.40
CA TYR A 235 14.72 13.74 10.71
C TYR A 235 15.85 12.75 10.89
N ASN A 236 16.63 12.89 11.96
CA ASN A 236 17.68 11.94 12.29
C ASN A 236 17.20 10.98 13.39
N LEU A 237 17.12 9.69 13.06
CA LEU A 237 16.60 8.63 13.93
C LEU A 237 17.42 8.41 15.22
N LEU A 238 18.75 8.64 15.18
CA LEU A 238 19.61 8.42 16.35
C LEU A 238 19.64 9.63 17.27
N LYS A 239 19.62 10.82 16.70
CA LYS A 239 19.69 12.09 17.48
C LYS A 239 18.34 12.58 17.90
N GLU A 240 17.25 11.97 17.38
CA GLU A 240 15.86 12.44 17.54
C GLU A 240 15.70 13.92 17.16
N ALA A 241 16.55 14.39 16.22
CA ALA A 241 16.58 15.78 15.79
C ALA A 241 15.81 15.93 14.48
N TYR A 242 15.04 17.01 14.38
CA TYR A 242 14.30 17.33 13.17
C TYR A 242 14.59 18.76 12.71
N LYS A 243 14.44 18.96 11.42
CA LYS A 243 14.41 20.26 10.78
C LYS A 243 13.26 20.24 9.77
N ALA A 244 12.43 21.30 9.79
CA ALA A 244 11.34 21.44 8.84
C ALA A 244 11.23 22.89 8.38
N ASP A 245 11.03 23.07 7.09
CA ASP A 245 10.69 24.31 6.42
C ASP A 245 9.36 24.14 5.71
N MET A 246 8.40 24.99 5.97
CA MET A 246 7.09 24.94 5.36
C MET A 246 6.72 26.32 4.80
N GLN A 247 6.35 26.34 3.54
CA GLN A 247 5.90 27.54 2.85
C GLN A 247 4.45 27.33 2.38
N ILE A 248 3.59 28.28 2.68
CA ILE A 248 2.18 28.27 2.30
C ILE A 248 1.92 29.53 1.46
N SER A 249 1.29 29.37 0.32
CA SER A 249 0.87 30.45 -0.54
C SER A 249 -0.55 30.21 -1.06
N GLU A 250 -1.38 31.23 -1.03
CA GLU A 250 -2.71 31.30 -1.65
C GLU A 250 -3.67 30.14 -1.31
N LEU A 251 -3.42 29.44 -0.17
CA LEU A 251 -4.23 28.33 0.27
C LEU A 251 -5.53 28.84 0.92
N ASN A 252 -6.66 28.41 0.41
CA ASN A 252 -7.95 28.68 1.03
C ASN A 252 -8.26 27.58 2.08
N LEU A 253 -8.10 27.90 3.36
CA LEU A 253 -8.33 26.96 4.46
C LEU A 253 -9.80 26.51 4.55
N HIS A 254 -10.75 27.33 4.08
CA HIS A 254 -12.17 26.96 4.06
C HIS A 254 -12.47 25.76 3.15
N ASP A 255 -11.67 25.53 2.12
CA ASP A 255 -11.80 24.34 1.26
C ASP A 255 -11.52 23.04 2.04
N PHE A 256 -10.72 23.11 3.11
CA PHE A 256 -10.37 21.98 3.97
C PHE A 256 -11.22 21.90 5.24
N LEU A 257 -11.73 23.02 5.72
CA LEU A 257 -12.50 23.16 6.97
C LEU A 257 -13.81 23.92 6.69
N PRO A 258 -14.73 23.35 5.91
CA PRO A 258 -15.94 24.07 5.44
C PRO A 258 -16.91 24.40 6.58
N ALA A 259 -16.88 23.65 7.69
CA ALA A 259 -17.73 23.89 8.86
C ALA A 259 -17.20 24.97 9.81
N ASP A 260 -15.95 25.39 9.63
CA ASP A 260 -15.31 26.37 10.54
C ASP A 260 -15.42 27.80 9.97
N SER A 261 -16.28 28.61 10.57
CA SER A 261 -16.52 30.00 10.16
C SER A 261 -15.37 30.96 10.46
N LEU A 262 -14.38 30.53 11.25
CA LEU A 262 -13.23 31.36 11.64
C LEU A 262 -12.14 31.43 10.56
N PHE A 263 -12.11 30.52 9.60
CA PHE A 263 -11.05 30.43 8.60
C PHE A 263 -11.40 31.02 7.22
N TYR A 264 -12.21 32.06 7.16
CA TYR A 264 -12.40 32.84 5.92
C TYR A 264 -11.15 33.67 5.50
N LEU A 265 -10.04 33.51 6.19
CA LEU A 265 -8.79 34.21 5.88
C LEU A 265 -8.00 33.40 4.86
N SER A 266 -7.90 33.91 3.62
CA SER A 266 -6.87 33.45 2.69
C SER A 266 -5.49 33.68 3.31
N ALA A 267 -4.70 32.62 3.48
CA ALA A 267 -3.34 32.74 3.99
C ALA A 267 -2.48 33.46 2.92
N GLY A 268 -2.27 34.75 3.14
CA GLY A 268 -1.20 35.48 2.46
C GLY A 268 0.15 34.87 2.82
N LYS A 269 1.18 35.07 1.98
CA LYS A 269 2.54 34.56 2.17
C LYS A 269 3.00 34.69 3.62
N SER A 270 3.12 33.59 4.33
CA SER A 270 3.77 33.52 5.63
C SER A 270 4.98 32.59 5.55
N GLU A 271 6.17 33.14 5.69
CA GLU A 271 7.40 32.37 5.92
C GLU A 271 7.56 32.14 7.41
N ALA A 272 7.42 30.90 7.87
CA ALA A 272 7.73 30.52 9.25
C ALA A 272 9.08 29.80 9.28
N LYS A 273 10.15 30.52 9.62
CA LYS A 273 11.43 29.92 10.02
C LYS A 273 11.41 29.72 11.53
N ARG A 274 11.45 28.49 12.00
CA ARG A 274 11.87 28.14 13.36
C ARG A 274 13.13 27.30 13.29
N SER A 275 14.19 27.84 13.84
CA SER A 275 15.48 27.18 14.12
C SER A 275 15.39 26.33 15.37
#